data_084cfff627321f48c70c241e5d9fa685
#
_entry.id   084cfff627321f48c70c241e5d9fa685
#
_cell.length_a   1.000
_cell.length_b   1.000
_cell.length_c   1.000
_cell.angle_alpha   90.00
_cell.angle_beta   90.00
_cell.angle_gamma   90.00
#
_symmetry.space_group_name_H-M   'P 1'
#
loop_
_entity.id
_entity.type
_entity.pdbx_description
1 polymer ?
#
loop_
_entity_poly.entity_id
_entity_poly.type
_entity_poly.pdbx_seq_one_letter_code
_entity_poly.pdbx_strand_id
1 'polypeptide(L)'
;MKIKADEIASVLRKEIEDYARDLEMDEVGSILEVGDGIARVYGLKNVMAGELLEFPKKVMGLALNLEETSVGVVLLGDYTELREGDQVKRTRKVMSVPTGEAMIGRVVNPLGEPLDNKGPIDTKNFRPVEMIAPGIAARQPVNEPLQTGLKAIDSMIPIGRGQRELIIGDRQTGKTAIAVDTIINQKGQGVICIYVAIGQKSSTTAAIVERLRQAGAMDYTVVVQAGASDPAPLQYIAPYAGVAIGEYFMYEKGQAALCVYDDLSKQASAYRELALLLRRPPGREAYPGDVFYLHSRLLERAVKMKDLWIIVQKSAPQGAKEGLDGIVYERPMGKDIAEHVIKGFNPEKFEVRQYKKGEAIPSEIGKWGIFDKKRKVAEPHMLFDDQATAERFFKGRPDKDQVEIRRLSPSGGSLTALPIIETQEGEVSAYIPTNVISITDGQIYLEPNLFFSGIRPAINVGISVSRVGGNAQTKAMKSVAGSLRLDLASYWDLEAFAQLGTELDAVSQRKLDRGKRMVELLKQGQYQPLPFEEQVTMIFAANEGILDQIAPDKVQDFEKKFLPYMRQVHPEVLKAIRESKVISDDSKASLKKIAGEFMVSFKGGAAPDPRSGMKA
;
A
#
# COMPACT_ATOMS: atom_id res chain seq x y z
N MET A 1 70.52 9.25 34.18
CA MET A 1 69.42 8.54 34.85
C MET A 1 69.12 7.27 34.08
N LYS A 2 69.44 6.08 34.62
CA LYS A 2 69.06 4.79 34.00
C LYS A 2 67.70 4.45 34.50
N ILE A 3 66.68 4.61 33.66
CA ILE A 3 65.31 4.13 33.95
C ILE A 3 65.38 2.62 34.00
N LYS A 4 64.97 2.03 35.11
CA LYS A 4 64.97 0.56 35.29
C LYS A 4 63.88 -0.04 34.40
N ALA A 5 64.16 -1.18 33.78
CA ALA A 5 63.24 -1.89 32.89
C ALA A 5 61.89 -2.21 33.57
N ASP A 6 61.94 -2.43 34.88
CA ASP A 6 60.75 -2.69 35.70
C ASP A 6 59.79 -1.48 35.83
N GLU A 7 60.33 -0.26 35.81
CA GLU A 7 59.51 0.97 35.87
C GLU A 7 58.81 1.23 34.51
N ILE A 8 59.50 0.93 33.40
CA ILE A 8 58.86 0.99 32.06
C ILE A 8 57.79 -0.08 31.92
N ALA A 9 58.05 -1.29 32.40
CA ALA A 9 57.08 -2.37 32.36
C ALA A 9 55.81 -2.10 33.20
N SER A 10 55.98 -1.42 34.37
CA SER A 10 54.85 -1.04 35.23
C SER A 10 53.99 0.07 34.61
N VAL A 11 54.61 1.06 33.96
CA VAL A 11 53.91 2.15 33.24
C VAL A 11 53.17 1.60 32.04
N LEU A 12 53.81 0.75 31.25
CA LEU A 12 53.16 0.10 30.09
C LEU A 12 52.01 -0.79 30.51
N ARG A 13 52.14 -1.53 31.62
CA ARG A 13 51.07 -2.33 32.16
C ARG A 13 49.85 -1.50 32.57
N LYS A 14 50.12 -0.39 33.23
CA LYS A 14 49.07 0.53 33.66
C LYS A 14 48.38 1.19 32.48
N GLU A 15 49.13 1.62 31.45
CA GLU A 15 48.54 2.17 30.22
C GLU A 15 47.75 1.13 29.41
N ILE A 16 48.20 -0.13 29.40
CA ILE A 16 47.46 -1.23 28.76
C ILE A 16 46.18 -1.57 29.55
N GLU A 17 46.24 -1.55 30.87
CA GLU A 17 45.05 -1.75 31.75
C GLU A 17 44.07 -0.58 31.61
N ASP A 18 44.57 0.67 31.57
CA ASP A 18 43.72 1.85 31.35
C ASP A 18 43.10 1.83 29.92
N TYR A 19 43.88 1.43 28.90
CA TYR A 19 43.40 1.30 27.52
C TYR A 19 42.37 0.13 27.38
N ALA A 20 42.61 -1.00 28.05
CA ALA A 20 41.64 -2.11 28.09
C ALA A 20 40.36 -1.72 28.81
N ARG A 21 40.46 -0.90 29.87
CA ARG A 21 39.33 -0.34 30.60
C ARG A 21 38.51 0.65 29.78
N ASP A 22 39.18 1.51 28.98
CA ASP A 22 38.51 2.41 28.03
C ASP A 22 37.82 1.65 26.91
N LEU A 23 38.39 0.55 26.40
CA LEU A 23 37.75 -0.35 25.43
C LEU A 23 36.55 -1.10 26.01
N GLU A 24 36.65 -1.56 27.26
CA GLU A 24 35.51 -2.19 27.95
C GLU A 24 34.39 -1.16 28.19
N MET A 25 34.70 0.08 28.56
CA MET A 25 33.71 1.14 28.76
C MET A 25 33.02 1.57 27.47
N ASP A 26 33.63 1.41 26.31
CA ASP A 26 33.03 1.74 25.01
C ASP A 26 32.00 0.70 24.54
N GLU A 27 32.05 -0.51 25.03
CA GLU A 27 31.19 -1.65 24.64
C GLU A 27 30.17 -2.04 25.72
N VAL A 28 30.39 -1.65 26.98
CA VAL A 28 29.55 -1.96 28.14
C VAL A 28 29.17 -0.67 28.85
N GLY A 29 27.87 -0.49 29.08
CA GLY A 29 27.34 0.60 29.87
C GLY A 29 26.77 0.13 31.18
N SER A 30 26.38 1.07 32.04
CA SER A 30 25.70 0.82 33.33
C SER A 30 24.38 1.57 33.38
N ILE A 31 23.34 0.92 33.91
CA ILE A 31 22.02 1.53 34.10
C ILE A 31 22.13 2.63 35.13
N LEU A 32 21.79 3.87 34.76
CA LEU A 32 21.67 5.00 35.70
C LEU A 32 20.28 5.09 36.33
N GLU A 33 19.25 4.80 35.52
CA GLU A 33 17.85 4.92 35.89
C GLU A 33 17.04 3.93 35.05
N VAL A 34 16.10 3.21 35.67
CA VAL A 34 15.20 2.28 34.97
C VAL A 34 13.80 2.39 35.53
N GLY A 35 12.81 2.53 34.65
CA GLY A 35 11.40 2.60 35.02
C GLY A 35 10.52 2.91 33.82
N ASP A 36 9.23 2.59 33.92
CA ASP A 36 8.21 2.92 32.91
C ASP A 36 8.56 2.48 31.46
N GLY A 37 9.32 1.37 31.32
CA GLY A 37 9.70 0.84 30.01
C GLY A 37 10.88 1.56 29.37
N ILE A 38 11.57 2.44 30.08
CA ILE A 38 12.80 3.11 29.62
C ILE A 38 13.98 2.84 30.57
N ALA A 39 15.18 2.98 30.04
CA ALA A 39 16.40 3.01 30.84
C ALA A 39 17.32 4.14 30.36
N ARG A 40 18.01 4.78 31.28
CA ARG A 40 19.15 5.65 30.98
C ARG A 40 20.44 4.90 31.29
N VAL A 41 21.30 4.79 30.31
CA VAL A 41 22.54 4.01 30.39
C VAL A 41 23.72 4.94 30.27
N TYR A 42 24.64 4.88 31.20
CA TYR A 42 25.92 5.61 31.14
C TYR A 42 26.94 4.83 30.33
N GLY A 43 27.80 5.51 29.61
CA GLY A 43 28.80 4.89 28.74
C GLY A 43 28.25 4.64 27.32
N LEU A 44 28.72 3.56 26.68
CA LEU A 44 28.31 3.19 25.31
C LEU A 44 28.58 4.30 24.26
N LYS A 45 29.75 4.92 24.30
CA LYS A 45 30.12 6.08 23.46
C LYS A 45 29.93 5.85 21.96
N ASN A 46 30.08 4.61 21.47
CA ASN A 46 30.00 4.26 20.06
C ASN A 46 28.64 3.67 19.66
N VAL A 47 27.63 3.73 20.52
CA VAL A 47 26.29 3.19 20.21
C VAL A 47 25.64 3.95 19.06
N MET A 48 24.98 3.23 18.18
CA MET A 48 24.21 3.81 17.06
C MET A 48 22.75 4.04 17.45
N ALA A 49 22.14 5.08 16.91
CA ALA A 49 20.69 5.23 17.02
C ALA A 49 19.98 4.03 16.37
N GLY A 50 19.01 3.44 17.09
CA GLY A 50 18.33 2.22 16.64
C GLY A 50 19.12 0.92 16.85
N GLU A 51 20.26 0.98 17.53
CA GLU A 51 21.01 -0.21 17.94
C GLU A 51 20.28 -0.96 19.06
N LEU A 52 20.25 -2.29 18.97
CA LEU A 52 19.79 -3.15 20.07
C LEU A 52 20.86 -3.28 21.13
N LEU A 53 20.43 -3.13 22.38
CA LEU A 53 21.26 -3.29 23.57
C LEU A 53 20.74 -4.50 24.35
N GLU A 54 21.67 -5.29 24.87
CA GLU A 54 21.37 -6.46 25.70
C GLU A 54 21.49 -6.09 27.19
N PHE A 55 20.40 -6.19 27.90
CA PHE A 55 20.28 -6.04 29.34
C PHE A 55 20.34 -7.41 30.04
N PRO A 56 20.52 -7.46 31.38
CA PRO A 56 20.44 -8.69 32.12
C PRO A 56 19.15 -9.47 31.81
N LYS A 57 19.21 -10.80 31.97
CA LYS A 57 18.09 -11.72 31.70
C LYS A 57 17.57 -11.71 30.29
N LYS A 58 18.42 -11.27 29.33
CA LYS A 58 18.10 -11.19 27.89
C LYS A 58 17.01 -10.18 27.54
N VAL A 59 16.74 -9.22 28.39
CA VAL A 59 15.88 -8.10 28.03
C VAL A 59 16.61 -7.29 26.96
N MET A 60 15.92 -7.00 25.86
CA MET A 60 16.45 -6.18 24.80
C MET A 60 15.99 -4.74 24.96
N GLY A 61 16.85 -3.80 24.62
CA GLY A 61 16.53 -2.37 24.59
C GLY A 61 16.91 -1.76 23.24
N LEU A 62 16.21 -0.71 22.85
CA LEU A 62 16.47 0.06 21.64
C LEU A 62 17.07 1.42 22.02
N ALA A 63 18.28 1.72 21.58
CA ALA A 63 18.91 3.02 21.74
C ALA A 63 18.16 4.08 20.92
N LEU A 64 17.50 5.02 21.58
CA LEU A 64 16.64 6.01 20.94
C LEU A 64 17.14 7.45 21.09
N ASN A 65 17.71 7.80 22.24
CA ASN A 65 18.19 9.13 22.54
C ASN A 65 19.70 9.05 22.88
N LEU A 66 20.52 9.66 22.03
CA LEU A 66 21.98 9.69 22.21
C LEU A 66 22.38 11.05 22.79
N GLU A 67 22.82 11.05 24.04
CA GLU A 67 23.33 12.22 24.73
C GLU A 67 24.86 12.12 24.88
N GLU A 68 25.53 13.17 25.29
CA GLU A 68 27.01 13.22 25.40
C GLU A 68 27.57 12.16 26.36
N THR A 69 26.87 11.89 27.46
CA THR A 69 27.34 10.99 28.54
C THR A 69 26.40 9.83 28.82
N SER A 70 25.18 9.85 28.27
CA SER A 70 24.19 8.83 28.52
C SER A 70 23.40 8.48 27.26
N VAL A 71 22.78 7.32 27.28
CA VAL A 71 21.92 6.82 26.20
C VAL A 71 20.54 6.56 26.77
N GLY A 72 19.53 7.20 26.21
CA GLY A 72 18.13 6.89 26.49
C GLY A 72 17.69 5.67 25.70
N VAL A 73 17.33 4.63 26.40
CA VAL A 73 17.00 3.31 25.85
C VAL A 73 15.54 2.98 26.15
N VAL A 74 14.87 2.44 25.17
CA VAL A 74 13.50 1.96 25.29
C VAL A 74 13.52 0.43 25.44
N LEU A 75 12.93 -0.11 26.48
CA LEU A 75 12.99 -1.53 26.80
C LEU A 75 11.89 -2.30 26.05
N LEU A 76 12.27 -3.40 25.40
CA LEU A 76 11.41 -4.20 24.51
C LEU A 76 10.87 -5.48 25.16
N GLY A 77 10.90 -5.56 26.49
CA GLY A 77 10.45 -6.71 27.26
C GLY A 77 10.10 -6.37 28.69
N ASP A 78 9.91 -7.39 29.52
CA ASP A 78 9.67 -7.21 30.96
C ASP A 78 10.96 -6.69 31.64
N TYR A 79 10.87 -5.50 32.21
CA TYR A 79 11.96 -4.78 32.83
C TYR A 79 11.89 -4.77 34.38
N THR A 80 10.89 -5.41 34.96
CA THR A 80 10.62 -5.36 36.42
C THR A 80 11.77 -5.86 37.28
N GLU A 81 12.65 -6.68 36.71
CA GLU A 81 13.79 -7.25 37.40
C GLU A 81 15.12 -6.51 37.18
N LEU A 82 15.12 -5.49 36.27
CA LEU A 82 16.32 -4.67 36.02
C LEU A 82 16.54 -3.68 37.17
N ARG A 83 17.80 -3.40 37.51
CA ARG A 83 18.20 -2.52 38.58
C ARG A 83 19.24 -1.50 38.13
N GLU A 84 19.29 -0.37 38.82
CA GLU A 84 20.38 0.60 38.68
C GLU A 84 21.72 -0.07 38.99
N GLY A 85 22.74 0.26 38.20
CA GLY A 85 24.06 -0.34 38.26
C GLY A 85 24.25 -1.62 37.42
N ASP A 86 23.17 -2.21 36.92
CA ASP A 86 23.28 -3.38 36.04
C ASP A 86 24.03 -3.03 34.74
N GLN A 87 24.78 -4.00 34.24
CA GLN A 87 25.56 -3.86 33.00
C GLN A 87 24.71 -4.04 31.74
N VAL A 88 24.91 -3.18 30.77
CA VAL A 88 24.24 -3.21 29.45
C VAL A 88 25.29 -3.36 28.36
N LYS A 89 25.09 -4.31 27.44
CA LYS A 89 26.03 -4.61 26.37
C LYS A 89 25.50 -4.15 25.02
N ARG A 90 26.39 -3.62 24.20
CA ARG A 90 26.10 -3.36 22.78
C ARG A 90 26.00 -4.67 22.00
N THR A 91 25.01 -4.76 21.13
CA THR A 91 24.93 -5.86 20.19
C THR A 91 25.58 -5.56 18.83
N ARG A 92 25.84 -4.28 18.54
CA ARG A 92 26.27 -3.78 17.21
C ARG A 92 25.30 -4.13 16.09
N LYS A 93 24.07 -4.46 16.42
CA LYS A 93 23.01 -4.80 15.48
C LYS A 93 21.89 -3.77 15.58
N VAL A 94 21.53 -3.20 14.46
CA VAL A 94 20.28 -2.42 14.37
C VAL A 94 19.10 -3.37 14.46
N MET A 95 18.01 -2.87 15.05
CA MET A 95 16.79 -3.66 15.19
C MET A 95 16.32 -4.19 13.84
N SER A 96 16.15 -5.49 13.75
CA SER A 96 15.72 -6.20 12.55
C SER A 96 14.64 -7.22 12.88
N VAL A 97 13.75 -7.48 11.94
CA VAL A 97 12.67 -8.45 12.07
C VAL A 97 12.85 -9.58 11.08
N PRO A 98 12.40 -10.81 11.43
CA PRO A 98 12.37 -11.91 10.49
C PRO A 98 11.43 -11.59 9.33
N THR A 99 11.81 -11.97 8.13
CA THR A 99 11.05 -11.75 6.90
C THR A 99 11.07 -13.02 6.04
N GLY A 100 10.29 -13.08 5.00
CA GLY A 100 10.26 -14.20 4.09
C GLY A 100 8.89 -14.86 3.98
N GLU A 101 8.81 -15.86 3.14
CA GLU A 101 7.56 -16.61 2.88
C GLU A 101 7.07 -17.38 4.12
N ALA A 102 7.99 -17.75 5.03
CA ALA A 102 7.65 -18.40 6.29
C ALA A 102 6.79 -17.52 7.25
N MET A 103 6.72 -16.21 6.98
CA MET A 103 5.88 -15.29 7.73
C MET A 103 4.40 -15.34 7.30
N ILE A 104 4.11 -15.82 6.09
CA ILE A 104 2.74 -15.86 5.56
C ILE A 104 1.88 -16.80 6.41
N GLY A 105 0.67 -16.34 6.76
CA GLY A 105 -0.27 -17.09 7.60
C GLY A 105 0.03 -17.06 9.10
N ARG A 106 1.04 -16.28 9.52
CA ARG A 106 1.46 -16.16 10.92
C ARG A 106 0.91 -14.90 11.59
N VAL A 107 0.75 -15.00 12.89
CA VAL A 107 0.49 -13.86 13.79
C VAL A 107 1.71 -13.69 14.68
N VAL A 108 2.33 -12.52 14.63
CA VAL A 108 3.59 -12.22 15.32
C VAL A 108 3.51 -10.92 16.11
N ASN A 109 4.40 -10.77 17.09
CA ASN A 109 4.62 -9.47 17.72
C ASN A 109 5.58 -8.60 16.88
N PRO A 110 5.82 -7.33 17.22
CA PRO A 110 6.73 -6.44 16.49
C PRO A 110 8.20 -6.88 16.45
N LEU A 111 8.61 -7.82 17.29
CA LEU A 111 9.94 -8.43 17.27
C LEU A 111 10.01 -9.64 16.32
N GLY A 112 8.87 -10.05 15.73
CA GLY A 112 8.76 -11.23 14.87
C GLY A 112 8.56 -12.54 15.62
N GLU A 113 8.29 -12.49 16.92
CA GLU A 113 8.00 -13.69 17.73
C GLU A 113 6.55 -14.15 17.49
N PRO A 114 6.33 -15.46 17.32
CA PRO A 114 5.00 -15.99 17.01
C PRO A 114 4.04 -15.90 18.21
N LEU A 115 2.82 -15.44 17.95
CA LEU A 115 1.70 -15.37 18.90
C LEU A 115 0.59 -16.41 18.60
N ASP A 116 0.75 -17.20 17.54
CA ASP A 116 -0.27 -18.08 16.97
C ASP A 116 -0.16 -19.55 17.39
N ASN A 117 0.73 -19.87 18.32
CA ASN A 117 1.01 -21.22 18.82
C ASN A 117 1.41 -22.24 17.73
N LYS A 118 1.87 -21.76 16.55
CA LYS A 118 2.32 -22.61 15.43
C LYS A 118 3.83 -22.94 15.47
N GLY A 119 4.49 -22.70 16.60
CA GLY A 119 5.92 -22.91 16.75
C GLY A 119 6.78 -21.78 16.14
N PRO A 120 8.11 -21.89 16.25
CA PRO A 120 9.05 -20.89 15.77
C PRO A 120 8.96 -20.69 14.25
N ILE A 121 9.39 -19.53 13.80
CA ILE A 121 9.43 -19.17 12.38
C ILE A 121 10.85 -19.49 11.86
N ASP A 122 10.96 -20.46 10.98
CA ASP A 122 12.24 -20.82 10.35
C ASP A 122 12.49 -19.92 9.15
N THR A 123 13.30 -18.88 9.34
CA THR A 123 13.76 -18.00 8.26
C THR A 123 15.19 -17.54 8.53
N LYS A 124 15.94 -17.41 7.43
CA LYS A 124 17.29 -16.81 7.44
C LYS A 124 17.28 -15.35 7.00
N ASN A 125 16.14 -14.84 6.59
CA ASN A 125 16.00 -13.48 6.06
C ASN A 125 15.57 -12.55 7.18
N PHE A 126 16.36 -11.50 7.42
CA PHE A 126 16.06 -10.44 8.36
C PHE A 126 16.19 -9.09 7.66
N ARG A 127 15.32 -8.16 8.01
CA ARG A 127 15.39 -6.78 7.50
C ARG A 127 15.41 -5.78 8.65
N PRO A 128 16.21 -4.72 8.53
CA PRO A 128 16.16 -3.61 9.48
C PRO A 128 14.75 -3.03 9.53
N VAL A 129 14.30 -2.72 10.73
CA VAL A 129 12.97 -2.12 10.98
C VAL A 129 12.92 -0.71 10.42
N GLU A 130 14.00 0.05 10.58
CA GLU A 130 14.14 1.38 10.01
C GLU A 130 15.02 1.33 8.75
N MET A 131 14.48 1.83 7.65
CA MET A 131 15.16 1.94 6.36
C MET A 131 14.78 3.24 5.68
N ILE A 132 15.72 3.78 4.93
CA ILE A 132 15.48 4.95 4.08
C ILE A 132 14.58 4.54 2.91
N ALA A 133 13.56 5.34 2.65
CA ALA A 133 12.67 5.13 1.52
C ALA A 133 13.41 5.25 0.17
N PRO A 134 12.98 4.52 -0.88
CA PRO A 134 13.59 4.62 -2.20
C PRO A 134 13.55 6.04 -2.76
N GLY A 135 14.64 6.50 -3.34
CA GLY A 135 14.71 7.79 -4.01
C GLY A 135 13.85 7.85 -5.28
N ILE A 136 13.68 9.07 -5.82
CA ILE A 136 12.84 9.33 -7.00
C ILE A 136 13.29 8.51 -8.23
N ALA A 137 14.58 8.28 -8.37
CA ALA A 137 15.14 7.53 -9.49
C ALA A 137 14.70 6.05 -9.52
N ALA A 138 14.34 5.46 -8.38
CA ALA A 138 13.90 4.07 -8.26
C ALA A 138 12.37 3.90 -8.39
N ARG A 139 11.61 4.99 -8.38
CA ARG A 139 10.14 5.00 -8.39
C ARG A 139 9.59 5.08 -9.80
N GLN A 140 8.38 4.58 -9.98
CA GLN A 140 7.56 4.82 -11.17
C GLN A 140 6.17 5.31 -10.76
N PRO A 141 5.43 5.97 -11.67
CA PRO A 141 4.06 6.40 -11.41
C PRO A 141 3.15 5.22 -11.07
N VAL A 142 2.21 5.46 -10.17
CA VAL A 142 1.17 4.51 -9.80
C VAL A 142 0.13 4.44 -10.91
N ASN A 143 0.00 3.28 -11.55
CA ASN A 143 -0.87 3.05 -12.70
C ASN A 143 -1.53 1.66 -12.72
N GLU A 144 -1.41 0.92 -11.61
CA GLU A 144 -2.04 -0.39 -11.46
C GLU A 144 -3.06 -0.32 -10.31
N PRO A 145 -4.33 -0.74 -10.51
CA PRO A 145 -5.32 -0.71 -9.46
C PRO A 145 -5.02 -1.70 -8.33
N LEU A 146 -5.27 -1.28 -7.10
CA LEU A 146 -5.49 -2.14 -5.96
C LEU A 146 -7.00 -2.24 -5.76
N GLN A 147 -7.59 -3.35 -6.14
CA GLN A 147 -9.04 -3.55 -6.04
C GLN A 147 -9.43 -3.78 -4.58
N THR A 148 -10.23 -2.87 -4.00
CA THR A 148 -10.70 -3.02 -2.62
C THR A 148 -11.90 -3.97 -2.52
N GLY A 149 -12.61 -4.16 -3.62
CA GLY A 149 -13.86 -4.90 -3.65
C GLY A 149 -15.07 -4.10 -3.16
N LEU A 150 -14.87 -2.81 -2.85
CA LEU A 150 -15.91 -1.90 -2.39
C LEU A 150 -16.30 -0.95 -3.52
N LYS A 151 -17.56 -1.02 -3.95
CA LYS A 151 -18.08 -0.22 -5.08
C LYS A 151 -17.79 1.26 -4.93
N ALA A 152 -18.02 1.82 -3.75
CA ALA A 152 -17.83 3.24 -3.48
C ALA A 152 -16.36 3.67 -3.60
N ILE A 153 -15.41 2.83 -3.20
CA ILE A 153 -13.98 3.13 -3.26
C ILE A 153 -13.46 2.92 -4.69
N ASP A 154 -13.64 1.74 -5.24
CA ASP A 154 -13.07 1.37 -6.55
C ASP A 154 -13.61 2.27 -7.69
N SER A 155 -14.84 2.79 -7.55
CA SER A 155 -15.43 3.69 -8.54
C SER A 155 -15.06 5.16 -8.36
N MET A 156 -15.01 5.68 -7.13
CA MET A 156 -14.90 7.13 -6.89
C MET A 156 -13.59 7.59 -6.25
N ILE A 157 -12.94 6.71 -5.48
CA ILE A 157 -11.70 6.99 -4.73
C ILE A 157 -10.72 5.84 -4.96
N PRO A 158 -10.36 5.56 -6.22
CA PRO A 158 -9.58 4.36 -6.54
C PRO A 158 -8.18 4.41 -5.93
N ILE A 159 -7.74 3.26 -5.44
CA ILE A 159 -6.43 3.06 -4.85
C ILE A 159 -5.53 2.34 -5.84
N GLY A 160 -4.29 2.81 -6.00
CA GLY A 160 -3.30 2.17 -6.85
C GLY A 160 -2.24 1.41 -6.05
N ARG A 161 -1.61 0.42 -6.67
CA ARG A 161 -0.50 -0.34 -6.08
C ARG A 161 0.73 0.56 -5.93
N GLY A 162 1.16 0.76 -4.69
CA GLY A 162 2.24 1.68 -4.34
C GLY A 162 1.76 3.04 -3.85
N GLN A 163 0.45 3.26 -3.73
CA GLN A 163 -0.16 4.48 -3.19
C GLN A 163 -0.25 4.42 -1.67
N ARG A 164 -0.32 5.60 -1.04
CA ARG A 164 -0.64 5.82 0.37
C ARG A 164 -2.04 6.41 0.45
N GLU A 165 -3.02 5.64 0.86
CA GLU A 165 -4.40 6.12 0.98
C GLU A 165 -4.85 6.04 2.44
N LEU A 166 -5.18 7.18 3.03
CA LEU A 166 -5.60 7.29 4.42
C LEU A 166 -7.05 6.88 4.58
N ILE A 167 -7.35 6.05 5.59
CA ILE A 167 -8.71 5.79 6.06
C ILE A 167 -8.90 6.54 7.37
N ILE A 168 -9.79 7.54 7.38
CA ILE A 168 -9.96 8.45 8.52
C ILE A 168 -11.43 8.58 8.92
N GLY A 169 -11.70 8.68 10.20
CA GLY A 169 -13.04 8.87 10.74
C GLY A 169 -13.12 8.52 12.22
N ASP A 170 -14.27 8.76 12.81
CA ASP A 170 -14.50 8.52 14.23
C ASP A 170 -14.52 7.04 14.59
N ARG A 171 -14.54 6.78 15.89
CA ARG A 171 -14.64 5.41 16.41
C ARG A 171 -15.87 4.70 15.88
N GLN A 172 -15.75 3.41 15.51
CA GLN A 172 -16.85 2.55 15.06
C GLN A 172 -17.52 2.99 13.74
N THR A 173 -16.90 3.82 12.91
CA THR A 173 -17.44 4.21 11.59
C THR A 173 -17.15 3.21 10.46
N GLY A 174 -16.45 2.10 10.75
CA GLY A 174 -16.16 1.04 9.78
C GLY A 174 -14.76 1.08 9.15
N LYS A 175 -13.81 1.86 9.70
CA LYS A 175 -12.42 1.94 9.19
C LYS A 175 -11.76 0.57 9.01
N THR A 176 -11.74 -0.23 10.09
CA THR A 176 -11.17 -1.58 10.09
C THR A 176 -11.92 -2.51 9.11
N ALA A 177 -13.24 -2.37 8.96
CA ALA A 177 -14.01 -3.19 8.02
C ALA A 177 -13.57 -2.97 6.57
N ILE A 178 -13.35 -1.71 6.15
CA ILE A 178 -12.82 -1.38 4.81
C ILE A 178 -11.45 -2.03 4.60
N ALA A 179 -10.57 -1.96 5.60
CA ALA A 179 -9.24 -2.55 5.51
C ALA A 179 -9.30 -4.08 5.39
N VAL A 180 -10.14 -4.74 6.19
CA VAL A 180 -10.33 -6.20 6.15
C VAL A 180 -10.96 -6.65 4.83
N ASP A 181 -11.98 -5.93 4.33
CA ASP A 181 -12.58 -6.21 3.02
C ASP A 181 -11.55 -6.07 1.89
N THR A 182 -10.70 -5.04 1.96
CA THR A 182 -9.61 -4.86 1.01
C THR A 182 -8.63 -6.04 1.03
N ILE A 183 -8.26 -6.54 2.22
CA ILE A 183 -7.40 -7.72 2.34
C ILE A 183 -8.09 -8.96 1.75
N ILE A 184 -9.34 -9.21 2.10
CA ILE A 184 -10.10 -10.37 1.59
C ILE A 184 -10.16 -10.37 0.07
N ASN A 185 -10.33 -9.19 -0.54
CA ASN A 185 -10.41 -9.04 -2.00
C ASN A 185 -9.08 -9.26 -2.73
N GLN A 186 -7.94 -9.35 -2.03
CA GLN A 186 -6.65 -9.63 -2.66
C GLN A 186 -6.46 -11.10 -3.05
N LYS A 187 -7.42 -11.97 -2.75
CA LYS A 187 -7.36 -13.39 -3.12
C LYS A 187 -7.16 -13.55 -4.64
N GLY A 188 -6.07 -14.20 -5.04
CA GLY A 188 -5.73 -14.39 -6.46
C GLY A 188 -5.19 -13.15 -7.19
N GLN A 189 -5.01 -12.00 -6.50
CA GLN A 189 -4.49 -10.76 -7.09
C GLN A 189 -2.95 -10.66 -7.05
N GLY A 190 -2.26 -11.65 -6.45
CA GLY A 190 -0.80 -11.64 -6.32
C GLY A 190 -0.27 -10.55 -5.38
N VAL A 191 -1.05 -10.17 -4.38
CA VAL A 191 -0.69 -9.19 -3.35
C VAL A 191 -0.51 -9.88 -2.01
N ILE A 192 0.63 -9.67 -1.36
CA ILE A 192 0.86 -10.12 0.01
C ILE A 192 0.39 -9.02 0.95
N CYS A 193 -0.45 -9.37 1.91
CA CYS A 193 -1.05 -8.43 2.85
C CYS A 193 -0.35 -8.49 4.21
N ILE A 194 -0.12 -7.34 4.81
CA ILE A 194 0.41 -7.20 6.16
C ILE A 194 -0.59 -6.36 6.95
N TYR A 195 -1.26 -6.99 7.92
CA TYR A 195 -2.17 -6.30 8.82
C TYR A 195 -1.46 -6.01 10.14
N VAL A 196 -1.29 -4.73 10.47
CA VAL A 196 -0.61 -4.28 11.68
C VAL A 196 -1.65 -3.74 12.67
N ALA A 197 -1.92 -4.51 13.72
CA ALA A 197 -2.81 -4.12 14.82
C ALA A 197 -2.00 -3.37 15.89
N ILE A 198 -2.32 -2.10 16.14
CA ILE A 198 -1.58 -1.22 17.05
C ILE A 198 -2.50 -0.76 18.17
N GLY A 199 -2.16 -1.07 19.41
CA GLY A 199 -2.91 -0.65 20.59
C GLY A 199 -4.36 -1.17 20.63
N GLN A 200 -4.66 -2.26 19.90
CA GLN A 200 -5.97 -2.90 19.90
C GLN A 200 -6.08 -3.96 21.00
N LYS A 201 -7.32 -4.24 21.44
CA LYS A 201 -7.57 -5.36 22.33
C LYS A 201 -7.27 -6.68 21.62
N SER A 202 -6.60 -7.62 22.29
CA SER A 202 -6.26 -8.93 21.72
C SER A 202 -7.49 -9.70 21.23
N SER A 203 -8.65 -9.55 21.88
CA SER A 203 -9.91 -10.14 21.43
C SER A 203 -10.39 -9.59 20.08
N THR A 204 -10.18 -8.29 19.82
CA THR A 204 -10.53 -7.67 18.55
C THR A 204 -9.62 -8.19 17.43
N THR A 205 -8.31 -8.24 17.67
CA THR A 205 -7.36 -8.79 16.70
C THR A 205 -7.64 -10.27 16.42
N ALA A 206 -7.94 -11.07 17.45
CA ALA A 206 -8.31 -12.48 17.28
C ALA A 206 -9.56 -12.65 16.40
N ALA A 207 -10.58 -11.81 16.58
CA ALA A 207 -11.79 -11.83 15.73
C ALA A 207 -11.47 -11.48 14.27
N ILE A 208 -10.57 -10.52 14.02
CA ILE A 208 -10.12 -10.17 12.66
C ILE A 208 -9.35 -11.34 12.04
N VAL A 209 -8.41 -11.93 12.76
CA VAL A 209 -7.64 -13.10 12.28
C VAL A 209 -8.57 -14.26 11.93
N GLU A 210 -9.57 -14.52 12.77
CA GLU A 210 -10.55 -15.58 12.49
C GLU A 210 -11.39 -15.27 11.24
N ARG A 211 -11.77 -14.00 11.05
CA ARG A 211 -12.49 -13.57 9.84
C ARG A 211 -11.63 -13.73 8.59
N LEU A 212 -10.36 -13.33 8.63
CA LEU A 212 -9.42 -13.53 7.53
C LEU A 212 -9.21 -15.02 7.22
N ARG A 213 -9.16 -15.87 8.26
CA ARG A 213 -9.04 -17.33 8.11
C ARG A 213 -10.26 -17.93 7.42
N GLN A 214 -11.47 -17.55 7.85
CA GLN A 214 -12.74 -18.01 7.24
C GLN A 214 -12.84 -17.62 5.77
N ALA A 215 -12.30 -16.46 5.39
CA ALA A 215 -12.26 -16.01 3.99
C ALA A 215 -11.10 -16.66 3.18
N GLY A 216 -10.22 -17.44 3.82
CA GLY A 216 -9.01 -17.98 3.19
C GLY A 216 -7.95 -16.91 2.89
N ALA A 217 -8.03 -15.76 3.56
CA ALA A 217 -7.11 -14.65 3.33
C ALA A 217 -5.79 -14.80 4.10
N MET A 218 -5.72 -15.68 5.10
CA MET A 218 -4.47 -15.98 5.81
C MET A 218 -3.41 -16.64 4.91
N ASP A 219 -3.80 -17.23 3.79
CA ASP A 219 -2.87 -17.86 2.84
C ASP A 219 -1.91 -16.84 2.16
N TYR A 220 -2.21 -15.55 2.26
CA TYR A 220 -1.40 -14.45 1.72
C TYR A 220 -1.28 -13.27 2.69
N THR A 221 -1.59 -13.46 3.97
CA THR A 221 -1.59 -12.38 4.97
C THR A 221 -0.65 -12.70 6.13
N VAL A 222 0.10 -11.70 6.58
CA VAL A 222 0.86 -11.68 7.83
C VAL A 222 0.17 -10.72 8.79
N VAL A 223 0.02 -11.09 10.05
CA VAL A 223 -0.53 -10.22 11.08
C VAL A 223 0.57 -9.86 12.09
N VAL A 224 0.80 -8.56 12.28
CA VAL A 224 1.71 -8.02 13.31
C VAL A 224 0.85 -7.39 14.39
N GLN A 225 0.96 -7.85 15.61
CA GLN A 225 0.14 -7.39 16.74
C GLN A 225 1.00 -6.76 17.82
N ALA A 226 0.70 -5.50 18.15
CA ALA A 226 1.07 -4.85 19.40
C ALA A 226 -0.23 -4.48 20.12
N GLY A 227 -0.59 -5.23 21.15
CA GLY A 227 -1.85 -5.09 21.86
C GLY A 227 -1.91 -3.83 22.73
N ALA A 228 -3.11 -3.50 23.23
CA ALA A 228 -3.30 -2.36 24.12
C ALA A 228 -2.63 -2.53 25.50
N SER A 229 -2.36 -3.77 25.90
CA SER A 229 -1.64 -4.12 27.14
C SER A 229 -0.12 -4.21 26.96
N ASP A 230 0.35 -4.21 25.70
CA ASP A 230 1.77 -4.29 25.43
C ASP A 230 2.44 -2.94 25.70
N PRO A 231 3.71 -2.94 26.12
CA PRO A 231 4.47 -1.71 26.37
C PRO A 231 4.46 -0.76 25.16
N ALA A 232 4.44 0.55 25.42
CA ALA A 232 4.44 1.59 24.40
C ALA A 232 5.55 1.42 23.34
N PRO A 233 6.77 0.95 23.66
CA PRO A 233 7.80 0.63 22.67
C PRO A 233 7.36 -0.32 21.58
N LEU A 234 6.65 -1.38 21.91
CA LEU A 234 6.17 -2.36 20.93
C LEU A 234 5.10 -1.75 20.01
N GLN A 235 4.20 -0.93 20.57
CA GLN A 235 3.21 -0.21 19.75
C GLN A 235 3.87 0.81 18.81
N TYR A 236 4.95 1.46 19.25
CA TYR A 236 5.74 2.38 18.42
C TYR A 236 6.40 1.66 17.24
N ILE A 237 7.00 0.48 17.45
CA ILE A 237 7.77 -0.24 16.45
C ILE A 237 6.88 -1.02 15.48
N ALA A 238 5.68 -1.45 15.89
CA ALA A 238 4.82 -2.34 15.13
C ALA A 238 4.63 -1.96 13.65
N PRO A 239 4.32 -0.70 13.27
CA PRO A 239 4.17 -0.35 11.86
C PRO A 239 5.48 -0.46 11.09
N TYR A 240 6.61 -0.17 11.71
CA TYR A 240 7.92 -0.32 11.07
C TYR A 240 8.30 -1.78 10.85
N ALA A 241 7.98 -2.66 11.81
CA ALA A 241 8.13 -4.10 11.65
C ALA A 241 7.25 -4.62 10.49
N GLY A 242 5.99 -4.18 10.45
CA GLY A 242 5.06 -4.55 9.38
C GLY A 242 5.54 -4.13 8.00
N VAL A 243 6.01 -2.88 7.85
CA VAL A 243 6.52 -2.41 6.55
C VAL A 243 7.79 -3.14 6.13
N ALA A 244 8.70 -3.47 7.07
CA ALA A 244 9.92 -4.22 6.77
C ALA A 244 9.60 -5.63 6.24
N ILE A 245 8.55 -6.29 6.78
CA ILE A 245 8.05 -7.57 6.26
C ILE A 245 7.50 -7.40 4.83
N GLY A 246 6.70 -6.35 4.59
CA GLY A 246 6.17 -6.04 3.25
C GLY A 246 7.25 -5.72 2.22
N GLU A 247 8.29 -5.00 2.62
CA GLU A 247 9.43 -4.66 1.78
C GLU A 247 10.22 -5.88 1.29
N TYR A 248 10.28 -6.97 2.05
CA TYR A 248 10.89 -8.20 1.58
C TYR A 248 10.22 -8.66 0.26
N PHE A 249 8.90 -8.68 0.21
CA PHE A 249 8.17 -9.08 -0.98
C PHE A 249 8.34 -8.08 -2.12
N MET A 250 8.39 -6.80 -1.81
CA MET A 250 8.59 -5.74 -2.80
C MET A 250 10.00 -5.81 -3.43
N TYR A 251 11.05 -5.86 -2.61
CA TYR A 251 12.42 -5.78 -3.10
C TYR A 251 13.00 -7.12 -3.56
N GLU A 252 12.83 -8.18 -2.75
CA GLU A 252 13.47 -9.47 -3.02
C GLU A 252 12.66 -10.33 -4.01
N LYS A 253 11.32 -10.15 -4.03
CA LYS A 253 10.43 -10.94 -4.89
C LYS A 253 9.86 -10.14 -6.06
N GLY A 254 9.98 -8.81 -6.05
CA GLY A 254 9.36 -7.95 -7.06
C GLY A 254 7.83 -8.08 -7.08
N GLN A 255 7.22 -8.41 -5.94
CA GLN A 255 5.78 -8.61 -5.76
C GLN A 255 5.10 -7.35 -5.23
N ALA A 256 3.78 -7.33 -5.30
CA ALA A 256 2.97 -6.31 -4.65
C ALA A 256 2.71 -6.69 -3.19
N ALA A 257 2.88 -5.73 -2.29
CA ALA A 257 2.52 -5.84 -0.89
C ALA A 257 1.52 -4.75 -0.51
N LEU A 258 0.63 -5.05 0.44
CA LEU A 258 -0.32 -4.15 1.04
C LEU A 258 -0.09 -4.13 2.55
N CYS A 259 0.25 -2.96 3.11
CA CYS A 259 0.36 -2.76 4.54
C CYS A 259 -0.82 -1.94 5.06
N VAL A 260 -1.58 -2.51 5.99
CA VAL A 260 -2.64 -1.83 6.74
C VAL A 260 -2.11 -1.50 8.12
N TYR A 261 -2.22 -0.26 8.56
CA TYR A 261 -1.80 0.18 9.90
C TYR A 261 -3.03 0.60 10.72
N ASP A 262 -3.49 -0.25 11.61
CA ASP A 262 -4.72 -0.07 12.38
C ASP A 262 -4.42 0.04 13.89
N ASP A 263 -4.19 1.24 14.49
CA ASP A 263 -4.19 2.55 13.84
C ASP A 263 -2.93 3.37 14.18
N LEU A 264 -2.58 4.32 13.35
CA LEU A 264 -1.43 5.21 13.57
C LEU A 264 -1.67 6.27 14.66
N SER A 265 -2.91 6.54 15.05
CA SER A 265 -3.22 7.39 16.20
C SER A 265 -2.67 6.77 17.49
N LYS A 266 -2.75 5.44 17.62
CA LYS A 266 -2.18 4.70 18.76
C LYS A 266 -0.66 4.72 18.72
N GLN A 267 -0.05 4.55 17.53
CA GLN A 267 1.39 4.71 17.39
C GLN A 267 1.86 6.09 17.85
N ALA A 268 1.18 7.15 17.42
CA ALA A 268 1.52 8.51 17.81
C ALA A 268 1.40 8.69 19.34
N SER A 269 0.34 8.15 19.95
CA SER A 269 0.15 8.19 21.41
C SER A 269 1.28 7.47 22.15
N ALA A 270 1.67 6.28 21.71
CA ALA A 270 2.80 5.53 22.24
C ALA A 270 4.11 6.31 22.11
N TYR A 271 4.34 6.95 20.94
CA TYR A 271 5.52 7.78 20.73
C TYR A 271 5.54 9.01 21.62
N ARG A 272 4.39 9.66 21.84
CA ARG A 272 4.25 10.78 22.80
C ARG A 272 4.62 10.34 24.20
N GLU A 273 4.12 9.19 24.66
CA GLU A 273 4.44 8.61 25.98
C GLU A 273 5.95 8.40 26.12
N LEU A 274 6.59 7.71 25.16
CA LEU A 274 8.03 7.47 25.15
C LEU A 274 8.85 8.77 25.17
N ALA A 275 8.44 9.76 24.37
CA ALA A 275 9.12 11.05 24.30
C ALA A 275 9.06 11.82 25.62
N LEU A 276 7.92 11.79 26.30
CA LEU A 276 7.74 12.42 27.61
C LEU A 276 8.56 11.71 28.70
N LEU A 277 8.57 10.38 28.71
CA LEU A 277 9.40 9.59 29.63
C LEU A 277 10.89 9.86 29.41
N LEU A 278 11.34 9.99 28.16
CA LEU A 278 12.71 10.39 27.80
C LEU A 278 12.98 11.89 28.00
N ARG A 279 12.04 12.64 28.60
CA ARG A 279 12.16 14.09 28.91
C ARG A 279 12.39 14.96 27.68
N ARG A 280 11.92 14.53 26.50
CA ARG A 280 11.94 15.37 25.30
C ARG A 280 10.92 16.51 25.44
N PRO A 281 11.24 17.74 25.00
CA PRO A 281 10.32 18.87 25.14
C PRO A 281 9.02 18.63 24.33
N PRO A 282 7.84 18.76 24.97
CA PRO A 282 6.56 18.59 24.28
C PRO A 282 6.24 19.79 23.38
N GLY A 283 5.63 19.52 22.24
CA GLY A 283 5.07 20.51 21.33
C GLY A 283 3.54 20.55 21.38
N ARG A 284 2.90 20.78 20.22
CA ARG A 284 1.42 20.83 20.10
C ARG A 284 0.79 19.52 20.56
N GLU A 285 -0.27 19.61 21.37
CA GLU A 285 -1.00 18.46 21.96
C GLU A 285 -0.07 17.49 22.73
N ALA A 286 1.01 18.04 23.32
CA ALA A 286 2.06 17.30 24.00
C ALA A 286 2.83 16.27 23.14
N TYR A 287 2.67 16.28 21.82
CA TYR A 287 3.49 15.47 20.93
C TYR A 287 4.90 16.07 20.79
N PRO A 288 5.92 15.23 20.62
CA PRO A 288 7.26 15.72 20.31
C PRO A 288 7.30 16.38 18.92
N GLY A 289 8.20 17.33 18.70
CA GLY A 289 8.29 18.12 17.47
C GLY A 289 8.53 17.30 16.21
N ASP A 290 9.08 16.10 16.35
CA ASP A 290 9.40 15.17 15.26
C ASP A 290 8.29 14.14 14.95
N VAL A 291 7.09 14.28 15.52
CA VAL A 291 5.98 13.34 15.25
C VAL A 291 5.54 13.32 13.78
N PHE A 292 5.73 14.42 13.05
CA PHE A 292 5.53 14.42 11.60
C PHE A 292 6.50 13.43 10.92
N TYR A 293 7.76 13.44 11.34
CA TYR A 293 8.79 12.56 10.82
C TYR A 293 8.53 11.09 11.16
N LEU A 294 7.91 10.80 12.31
CA LEU A 294 7.45 9.46 12.68
C LEU A 294 6.60 8.82 11.56
N HIS A 295 5.58 9.52 11.09
CA HIS A 295 4.68 9.00 10.07
C HIS A 295 5.23 9.14 8.65
N SER A 296 5.95 10.23 8.33
CA SER A 296 6.48 10.44 6.98
C SER A 296 7.53 9.39 6.61
N ARG A 297 8.51 9.09 7.49
CA ARG A 297 9.52 8.06 7.21
C ARG A 297 8.94 6.64 7.11
N LEU A 298 7.79 6.37 7.76
CA LEU A 298 7.04 5.12 7.60
C LEU A 298 6.34 5.08 6.23
N LEU A 299 5.53 6.09 5.95
CA LEU A 299 4.63 6.10 4.79
C LEU A 299 5.35 6.35 3.47
N GLU A 300 6.49 7.05 3.47
CA GLU A 300 7.31 7.22 2.27
C GLU A 300 7.95 5.93 1.74
N ARG A 301 8.00 4.88 2.55
CA ARG A 301 8.42 3.53 2.15
C ARG A 301 7.39 2.84 1.24
N ALA A 302 6.13 3.30 1.25
CA ALA A 302 5.12 2.87 0.29
C ALA A 302 5.43 3.48 -1.08
N VAL A 303 5.58 2.61 -2.08
CA VAL A 303 6.10 3.00 -3.39
C VAL A 303 5.75 1.96 -4.46
N LYS A 304 5.67 2.41 -5.71
CA LYS A 304 5.76 1.54 -6.87
C LYS A 304 7.17 1.62 -7.43
N MET A 305 7.89 0.50 -7.38
CA MET A 305 9.24 0.38 -7.92
C MET A 305 9.21 0.29 -9.45
N LYS A 306 10.26 0.77 -10.11
CA LYS A 306 10.40 0.64 -11.56
C LYS A 306 10.39 -0.81 -12.01
N ASP A 307 9.64 -1.10 -13.07
CA ASP A 307 9.78 -2.35 -13.81
C ASP A 307 11.00 -2.25 -14.74
N LEU A 308 11.88 -3.21 -14.63
CA LEU A 308 13.03 -3.37 -15.51
C LEU A 308 12.77 -4.53 -16.46
N TRP A 309 13.10 -4.35 -17.72
CA TRP A 309 12.86 -5.34 -18.76
C TRP A 309 14.15 -5.65 -19.50
N ILE A 310 14.30 -6.91 -19.93
CA ILE A 310 15.42 -7.38 -20.74
C ILE A 310 14.91 -8.20 -21.92
N ILE A 311 15.68 -8.24 -22.98
CA ILE A 311 15.43 -9.11 -24.13
C ILE A 311 16.25 -10.37 -23.93
N VAL A 312 15.61 -11.53 -23.92
CA VAL A 312 16.25 -12.84 -23.72
C VAL A 312 15.85 -13.82 -24.83
N GLN A 313 16.60 -14.90 -25.01
CA GLN A 313 16.13 -16.03 -25.82
C GLN A 313 14.95 -16.72 -25.14
N LYS A 314 13.99 -17.22 -25.91
CA LYS A 314 12.84 -17.99 -25.39
C LYS A 314 13.28 -19.23 -24.59
N SER A 315 14.44 -19.79 -24.94
CA SER A 315 15.08 -20.92 -24.23
C SER A 315 15.83 -20.53 -22.97
N ALA A 316 15.99 -19.24 -22.66
CA ALA A 316 16.74 -18.78 -21.49
C ALA A 316 16.05 -19.24 -20.19
N PRO A 317 16.81 -19.61 -19.13
CA PRO A 317 16.25 -20.03 -17.86
C PRO A 317 15.40 -18.92 -17.22
N GLN A 318 14.40 -19.31 -16.44
CA GLN A 318 13.64 -18.36 -15.63
C GLN A 318 14.60 -17.70 -14.62
N GLY A 319 14.60 -16.36 -14.54
CA GLY A 319 15.49 -15.61 -13.66
C GLY A 319 16.81 -15.17 -14.30
N ALA A 320 16.91 -15.19 -15.64
CA ALA A 320 18.03 -14.54 -16.34
C ALA A 320 18.18 -13.09 -15.88
N LYS A 321 19.42 -12.71 -15.52
CA LYS A 321 19.75 -11.38 -14.96
C LYS A 321 20.32 -10.42 -15.99
N GLU A 322 20.65 -10.91 -17.18
CA GLU A 322 21.22 -10.12 -18.28
C GLU A 322 20.46 -10.34 -19.56
N GLY A 323 20.28 -9.28 -20.34
CA GLY A 323 19.70 -9.33 -21.68
C GLY A 323 20.73 -9.71 -22.73
N LEU A 324 20.26 -10.23 -23.89
CA LEU A 324 21.09 -10.58 -25.05
C LEU A 324 21.87 -9.40 -25.63
N ASP A 325 21.39 -8.20 -25.43
CA ASP A 325 22.00 -6.95 -25.89
C ASP A 325 22.72 -6.17 -24.79
N GLY A 326 22.74 -6.71 -23.57
CA GLY A 326 23.31 -6.03 -22.39
C GLY A 326 22.53 -4.80 -21.92
N ILE A 327 21.34 -4.55 -22.49
CA ILE A 327 20.53 -3.37 -22.18
C ILE A 327 19.42 -3.75 -21.20
N VAL A 328 19.22 -2.90 -20.19
CA VAL A 328 18.08 -2.94 -19.28
C VAL A 328 17.11 -1.83 -19.68
N TYR A 329 15.89 -2.21 -20.05
CA TYR A 329 14.85 -1.30 -20.48
C TYR A 329 13.97 -0.88 -19.31
N GLU A 330 13.92 0.41 -19.00
CA GLU A 330 13.21 0.98 -17.84
C GLU A 330 11.88 1.63 -18.27
N ARG A 331 10.87 1.55 -17.39
CA ARG A 331 9.61 2.30 -17.57
C ARG A 331 9.85 3.84 -17.46
N PRO A 332 8.95 4.67 -18.05
CA PRO A 332 7.58 4.34 -18.44
C PRO A 332 7.40 3.58 -19.75
N MET A 333 8.40 3.50 -20.59
CA MET A 333 8.28 2.91 -21.95
C MET A 333 9.18 1.69 -22.19
N GLY A 334 9.85 1.17 -21.15
CA GLY A 334 10.87 0.12 -21.29
C GLY A 334 10.38 -1.12 -22.03
N LYS A 335 9.17 -1.60 -21.74
CA LYS A 335 8.61 -2.75 -22.44
C LYS A 335 8.32 -2.43 -23.91
N ASP A 336 7.73 -1.27 -24.18
CA ASP A 336 7.37 -0.83 -25.53
C ASP A 336 8.62 -0.59 -26.35
N ILE A 337 9.68 -0.01 -25.76
CA ILE A 337 10.99 0.17 -26.39
C ILE A 337 11.58 -1.20 -26.73
N ALA A 338 11.59 -2.16 -25.80
CA ALA A 338 12.07 -3.51 -26.04
C ALA A 338 11.27 -4.22 -27.16
N GLU A 339 9.97 -4.00 -27.24
CA GLU A 339 9.13 -4.51 -28.33
C GLU A 339 9.53 -3.92 -29.70
N HIS A 340 9.79 -2.61 -29.77
CA HIS A 340 10.26 -1.97 -30.98
C HIS A 340 11.66 -2.45 -31.38
N VAL A 341 12.54 -2.68 -30.40
CA VAL A 341 13.87 -3.26 -30.66
C VAL A 341 13.77 -4.65 -31.29
N ILE A 342 12.81 -5.46 -30.86
CA ILE A 342 12.59 -6.80 -31.44
C ILE A 342 11.91 -6.73 -32.81
N LYS A 343 10.77 -6.03 -32.89
CA LYS A 343 9.89 -6.05 -34.06
C LYS A 343 10.31 -5.07 -35.18
N GLY A 344 11.06 -4.02 -34.80
CA GLY A 344 11.31 -2.86 -35.65
C GLY A 344 10.11 -1.91 -35.76
N PHE A 345 10.25 -0.89 -36.57
CA PHE A 345 9.25 0.15 -36.81
C PHE A 345 8.59 -0.01 -38.17
N ASN A 346 7.32 0.35 -38.26
CA ASN A 346 6.61 0.34 -39.57
C ASN A 346 7.12 1.50 -40.44
N PRO A 347 7.71 1.22 -41.64
CA PRO A 347 8.25 2.24 -42.54
C PRO A 347 7.20 3.25 -43.07
N GLU A 348 5.92 2.87 -43.08
CA GLU A 348 4.85 3.77 -43.50
C GLU A 348 4.56 4.88 -42.51
N LYS A 349 4.76 4.57 -41.23
CA LYS A 349 4.44 5.47 -40.10
C LYS A 349 5.66 6.22 -39.57
N PHE A 350 6.83 5.61 -39.63
CA PHE A 350 8.05 6.11 -39.01
C PHE A 350 9.19 6.26 -40.02
N GLU A 351 10.15 7.12 -39.70
CA GLU A 351 11.37 7.34 -40.44
C GLU A 351 12.58 7.58 -39.54
N VAL A 352 13.77 7.23 -40.02
CA VAL A 352 15.04 7.54 -39.35
C VAL A 352 15.58 8.84 -39.93
N ARG A 353 15.83 9.84 -39.10
CA ARG A 353 16.47 11.08 -39.49
C ARG A 353 17.21 11.77 -38.35
N GLN A 354 18.01 12.77 -38.67
CA GLN A 354 18.69 13.58 -37.66
C GLN A 354 17.75 14.63 -37.06
N TYR A 355 18.01 14.93 -35.78
CA TYR A 355 17.40 16.06 -35.07
C TYR A 355 17.91 17.39 -35.64
N LYS A 356 16.99 18.31 -35.94
CA LYS A 356 17.28 19.65 -36.48
C LYS A 356 17.20 20.70 -35.36
N LYS A 357 17.85 21.84 -35.60
CA LYS A 357 17.75 23.02 -34.76
C LYS A 357 16.29 23.48 -34.68
N GLY A 358 15.76 23.59 -33.44
CA GLY A 358 14.37 23.93 -33.16
C GLY A 358 13.43 22.74 -32.92
N GLU A 359 13.87 21.49 -33.15
CA GLU A 359 13.10 20.26 -32.88
C GLU A 359 13.55 19.54 -31.62
N ALA A 360 14.74 19.87 -31.12
CA ALA A 360 15.37 19.20 -29.99
C ALA A 360 16.16 20.17 -29.12
N ILE A 361 16.49 19.76 -27.90
CA ILE A 361 17.41 20.47 -27.03
C ILE A 361 18.83 20.51 -27.67
N PRO A 362 19.66 21.50 -27.35
CA PRO A 362 20.97 21.67 -28.01
C PRO A 362 21.86 20.42 -28.03
N SER A 363 21.80 19.57 -27.00
CA SER A 363 22.57 18.33 -26.90
C SER A 363 22.13 17.21 -27.84
N GLU A 364 20.96 17.31 -28.44
CA GLU A 364 20.38 16.29 -29.34
C GLU A 364 20.53 16.66 -30.82
N ILE A 365 20.92 17.91 -31.12
CA ILE A 365 21.09 18.38 -32.50
C ILE A 365 22.21 17.58 -33.17
N GLY A 366 21.90 17.04 -34.35
CA GLY A 366 22.83 16.22 -35.14
C GLY A 366 22.84 14.73 -34.78
N LYS A 367 22.22 14.33 -33.67
CA LYS A 367 21.98 12.92 -33.36
C LYS A 367 20.85 12.35 -34.21
N TRP A 368 20.79 11.04 -34.33
CA TRP A 368 19.79 10.33 -35.10
C TRP A 368 18.63 9.89 -34.19
N GLY A 369 17.40 9.92 -34.74
CA GLY A 369 16.20 9.51 -34.06
C GLY A 369 15.21 8.80 -34.99
N ILE A 370 14.22 8.12 -34.40
CA ILE A 370 13.09 7.52 -35.12
C ILE A 370 11.88 8.42 -34.92
N PHE A 371 11.33 8.97 -36.00
CA PHE A 371 10.30 9.99 -35.96
C PHE A 371 8.98 9.48 -36.56
N ASP A 372 7.87 9.80 -35.89
CA ASP A 372 6.53 9.61 -36.44
C ASP A 372 6.30 10.62 -37.58
N LYS A 373 6.03 10.13 -38.78
CA LYS A 373 5.84 10.95 -39.99
C LYS A 373 4.64 11.89 -39.91
N LYS A 374 3.57 11.50 -39.19
CA LYS A 374 2.35 12.30 -39.03
C LYS A 374 2.51 13.36 -37.94
N ARG A 375 3.01 12.95 -36.80
CA ARG A 375 3.16 13.83 -35.63
C ARG A 375 4.42 14.69 -35.68
N LYS A 376 5.38 14.34 -36.51
CA LYS A 376 6.71 14.98 -36.62
C LYS A 376 7.49 15.02 -35.29
N VAL A 377 7.18 14.11 -34.40
CA VAL A 377 7.81 13.98 -33.06
C VAL A 377 8.63 12.71 -33.06
N ALA A 378 9.80 12.76 -32.43
CA ALA A 378 10.63 11.59 -32.21
C ALA A 378 10.01 10.65 -31.19
N GLU A 379 10.19 9.36 -31.40
CA GLU A 379 9.88 8.38 -30.36
C GLU A 379 10.79 8.60 -29.14
N PRO A 380 10.22 8.69 -27.94
CA PRO A 380 10.98 8.93 -26.71
C PRO A 380 12.09 7.89 -26.53
N HIS A 381 13.23 8.33 -26.08
CA HIS A 381 14.39 7.48 -25.78
C HIS A 381 15.05 6.78 -26.98
N MET A 382 14.67 7.12 -28.22
CA MET A 382 15.28 6.61 -29.45
C MET A 382 16.27 7.63 -30.02
N LEU A 383 17.34 7.88 -29.28
CA LEU A 383 18.42 8.81 -29.62
C LEU A 383 19.70 8.00 -29.89
N PHE A 384 20.28 8.19 -31.11
CA PHE A 384 21.44 7.44 -31.57
C PHE A 384 22.54 8.40 -32.04
N ASP A 385 23.77 8.04 -31.79
CA ASP A 385 24.92 8.86 -32.20
C ASP A 385 25.22 8.71 -33.70
N ASP A 386 24.86 7.58 -34.30
CA ASP A 386 25.09 7.29 -35.72
C ASP A 386 23.85 6.71 -36.42
N GLN A 387 23.82 6.88 -37.75
CA GLN A 387 22.74 6.44 -38.62
C GLN A 387 22.60 4.90 -38.64
N ALA A 388 23.72 4.19 -38.66
CA ALA A 388 23.71 2.74 -38.82
C ALA A 388 23.04 2.05 -37.60
N THR A 389 23.30 2.58 -36.43
CA THR A 389 22.63 2.12 -35.17
C THR A 389 21.15 2.44 -35.20
N ALA A 390 20.76 3.66 -35.62
CA ALA A 390 19.34 4.03 -35.74
C ALA A 390 18.60 3.14 -36.76
N GLU A 391 19.19 2.86 -37.92
CA GLU A 391 18.61 1.99 -38.93
C GLU A 391 18.50 0.53 -38.47
N ARG A 392 19.49 0.03 -37.70
CA ARG A 392 19.43 -1.33 -37.13
C ARG A 392 18.24 -1.44 -36.18
N PHE A 393 18.02 -0.48 -35.30
CA PHE A 393 16.87 -0.43 -34.43
C PHE A 393 15.56 -0.31 -35.19
N PHE A 394 15.55 0.50 -36.24
CA PHE A 394 14.39 0.68 -37.12
C PHE A 394 13.96 -0.62 -37.80
N LYS A 395 14.91 -1.43 -38.28
CA LYS A 395 14.63 -2.73 -38.93
C LYS A 395 14.22 -3.83 -37.96
N GLY A 396 14.53 -3.70 -36.70
CA GLY A 396 14.34 -4.73 -35.67
C GLY A 396 15.37 -5.86 -35.72
N ARG A 397 15.21 -6.85 -34.88
CA ARG A 397 16.14 -7.97 -34.74
C ARG A 397 15.87 -9.05 -35.80
N PRO A 398 16.90 -9.64 -36.40
CA PRO A 398 16.74 -10.76 -37.32
C PRO A 398 16.23 -12.04 -36.64
N ASP A 399 16.53 -12.21 -35.34
CA ASP A 399 16.14 -13.36 -34.50
C ASP A 399 14.84 -13.13 -33.70
N LYS A 400 13.98 -12.22 -34.16
CA LYS A 400 12.75 -11.77 -33.47
C LYS A 400 11.82 -12.93 -33.04
N ASP A 401 11.80 -14.03 -33.77
CA ASP A 401 10.94 -15.18 -33.47
C ASP A 401 11.55 -16.10 -32.37
N GLN A 402 12.83 -15.95 -32.05
CA GLN A 402 13.56 -16.73 -31.06
C GLN A 402 13.72 -16.00 -29.71
N VAL A 403 13.43 -14.71 -29.68
CA VAL A 403 13.59 -13.87 -28.49
C VAL A 403 12.25 -13.45 -27.92
N GLU A 404 12.27 -13.09 -26.66
CA GLU A 404 11.13 -12.51 -25.93
C GLU A 404 11.58 -11.43 -24.96
N ILE A 405 10.62 -10.59 -24.57
CA ILE A 405 10.83 -9.60 -23.51
C ILE A 405 10.46 -10.22 -22.20
N ARG A 406 11.39 -10.17 -21.26
CA ARG A 406 11.18 -10.68 -19.92
C ARG A 406 11.41 -9.60 -18.88
N ARG A 407 10.57 -9.57 -17.84
CA ARG A 407 10.80 -8.69 -16.71
C ARG A 407 12.01 -9.17 -15.92
N LEU A 408 12.94 -8.26 -15.63
CA LEU A 408 14.11 -8.54 -14.80
C LEU A 408 13.64 -8.79 -13.37
N SER A 409 14.04 -9.93 -12.78
CA SER A 409 13.69 -10.25 -11.40
C SER A 409 14.90 -10.10 -10.47
N PRO A 410 14.73 -9.46 -9.28
CA PRO A 410 13.51 -8.79 -8.81
C PRO A 410 13.42 -7.35 -9.34
N SER A 411 12.27 -6.95 -9.85
CA SER A 411 11.99 -5.54 -10.21
C SER A 411 10.49 -5.25 -10.19
N GLY A 412 10.11 -3.99 -10.16
CA GLY A 412 8.73 -3.54 -10.30
C GLY A 412 7.79 -3.98 -9.17
N GLY A 413 8.29 -4.30 -8.01
CA GLY A 413 7.48 -4.53 -6.82
C GLY A 413 6.75 -3.26 -6.38
N SER A 414 5.77 -3.41 -5.52
CA SER A 414 5.07 -2.26 -4.94
C SER A 414 4.71 -2.52 -3.48
N LEU A 415 4.66 -1.47 -2.70
CA LEU A 415 4.12 -1.50 -1.34
C LEU A 415 3.09 -0.40 -1.23
N THR A 416 1.84 -0.81 -1.03
CA THR A 416 0.70 0.08 -0.81
C THR A 416 0.47 0.24 0.68
N ALA A 417 0.23 1.46 1.15
CA ALA A 417 -0.05 1.73 2.55
C ALA A 417 -1.49 2.20 2.74
N LEU A 418 -2.20 1.57 3.66
CA LEU A 418 -3.51 2.00 4.17
C LEU A 418 -3.38 2.34 5.66
N PRO A 419 -2.88 3.54 5.99
CA PRO A 419 -2.93 4.03 7.36
C PRO A 419 -4.36 4.32 7.78
N ILE A 420 -4.67 3.97 9.04
CA ILE A 420 -5.93 4.31 9.68
C ILE A 420 -5.66 5.36 10.74
N ILE A 421 -6.48 6.42 10.75
CA ILE A 421 -6.47 7.47 11.76
C ILE A 421 -7.85 7.57 12.40
N GLU A 422 -7.88 7.65 13.71
CA GLU A 422 -9.09 7.89 14.49
C GLU A 422 -9.25 9.40 14.75
N THR A 423 -10.41 9.95 14.41
CA THR A 423 -10.82 11.30 14.78
C THR A 423 -11.75 11.26 15.98
N GLN A 424 -11.95 12.42 16.61
CA GLN A 424 -12.95 12.64 17.65
C GLN A 424 -13.91 13.70 17.13
N GLU A 425 -15.22 13.43 17.19
CA GLU A 425 -16.29 14.34 16.74
C GLU A 425 -16.10 14.88 15.30
N GLY A 426 -15.47 14.06 14.44
CA GLY A 426 -15.20 14.43 13.05
C GLY A 426 -14.08 15.47 12.86
N GLU A 427 -13.31 15.80 13.91
CA GLU A 427 -12.27 16.83 13.84
C GLU A 427 -11.04 16.36 13.05
N VAL A 428 -11.01 16.70 11.76
CA VAL A 428 -9.87 16.43 10.88
C VAL A 428 -8.74 17.45 11.00
N SER A 429 -8.99 18.60 11.67
CA SER A 429 -8.01 19.67 11.89
C SER A 429 -7.08 19.43 13.08
N ALA A 430 -7.28 18.36 13.85
CA ALA A 430 -6.39 17.95 14.92
C ALA A 430 -4.98 17.63 14.39
N TYR A 431 -3.98 17.62 15.29
CA TYR A 431 -2.58 17.62 14.89
C TYR A 431 -2.17 16.36 14.11
N ILE A 432 -2.51 15.18 14.59
CA ILE A 432 -2.14 13.91 13.91
C ILE A 432 -2.90 13.72 12.60
N PRO A 433 -4.24 13.89 12.52
CA PRO A 433 -4.97 13.86 11.26
C PRO A 433 -4.37 14.75 10.18
N THR A 434 -4.13 16.02 10.49
CA THR A 434 -3.57 17.01 9.55
C THR A 434 -2.20 16.57 9.02
N ASN A 435 -1.32 16.06 9.89
CA ASN A 435 -0.01 15.56 9.48
C ASN A 435 -0.13 14.39 8.50
N VAL A 436 -0.97 13.39 8.80
CA VAL A 436 -1.09 12.19 7.96
C VAL A 436 -1.79 12.49 6.64
N ILE A 437 -2.81 13.36 6.61
CA ILE A 437 -3.43 13.84 5.37
C ILE A 437 -2.40 14.48 4.43
N SER A 438 -1.45 15.25 4.98
CA SER A 438 -0.41 15.90 4.16
C SER A 438 0.63 14.93 3.59
N ILE A 439 0.90 13.81 4.28
CA ILE A 439 1.87 12.79 3.87
C ILE A 439 1.29 11.82 2.83
N THR A 440 -0.04 11.58 2.87
CA THR A 440 -0.71 10.59 2.04
C THR A 440 -1.10 11.13 0.66
N ASP A 441 -1.36 10.23 -0.27
CA ASP A 441 -1.76 10.53 -1.65
C ASP A 441 -3.29 10.65 -1.80
N GLY A 442 -4.00 10.77 -0.68
CA GLY A 442 -5.45 10.91 -0.60
C GLY A 442 -6.00 10.37 0.71
N GLN A 443 -7.31 10.52 0.89
CA GLN A 443 -8.01 10.04 2.08
C GLN A 443 -9.43 9.56 1.76
N ILE A 444 -9.85 8.52 2.46
CA ILE A 444 -11.21 8.01 2.55
C ILE A 444 -11.77 8.47 3.90
N TYR A 445 -12.66 9.46 3.88
CA TYR A 445 -13.27 10.01 5.08
C TYR A 445 -14.59 9.30 5.39
N LEU A 446 -14.68 8.75 6.61
CA LEU A 446 -15.88 8.08 7.11
C LEU A 446 -16.62 8.99 8.09
N GLU A 447 -17.86 9.30 7.73
CA GLU A 447 -18.70 10.23 8.47
C GLU A 447 -19.68 9.49 9.39
N PRO A 448 -19.73 9.84 10.71
CA PRO A 448 -20.65 9.20 11.66
C PRO A 448 -22.11 9.33 11.26
N ASN A 449 -22.53 10.48 10.76
CA ASN A 449 -23.91 10.72 10.37
C ASN A 449 -24.38 9.77 9.25
N LEU A 450 -23.54 9.53 8.25
CA LEU A 450 -23.81 8.55 7.20
C LEU A 450 -23.89 7.12 7.75
N PHE A 451 -23.00 6.79 8.70
CA PHE A 451 -23.00 5.47 9.32
C PHE A 451 -24.29 5.17 10.09
N PHE A 452 -24.74 6.13 10.90
CA PHE A 452 -25.95 6.00 11.71
C PHE A 452 -27.25 6.09 10.87
N SER A 453 -27.22 6.79 9.74
CA SER A 453 -28.32 6.81 8.77
C SER A 453 -28.42 5.51 7.93
N GLY A 454 -27.51 4.55 8.16
CA GLY A 454 -27.52 3.25 7.48
C GLY A 454 -26.82 3.24 6.11
N ILE A 455 -26.08 4.28 5.76
CA ILE A 455 -25.23 4.30 4.56
C ILE A 455 -23.90 3.66 4.93
N ARG A 456 -23.66 2.45 4.45
CA ARG A 456 -22.46 1.66 4.75
C ARG A 456 -21.88 1.04 3.48
N PRO A 457 -20.58 1.31 3.17
CA PRO A 457 -19.61 2.11 3.93
C PRO A 457 -20.00 3.59 4.01
N ALA A 458 -19.70 4.22 5.14
CA ALA A 458 -20.12 5.60 5.46
C ALA A 458 -19.17 6.65 4.85
N ILE A 459 -18.86 6.52 3.57
CA ILE A 459 -17.87 7.32 2.87
C ILE A 459 -18.48 8.65 2.45
N ASN A 460 -17.93 9.75 2.95
CA ASN A 460 -18.25 11.08 2.44
C ASN A 460 -17.44 11.34 1.15
N VAL A 461 -18.12 11.29 0.00
CA VAL A 461 -17.51 11.45 -1.33
C VAL A 461 -17.01 12.85 -1.59
N GLY A 462 -17.60 13.86 -0.92
CA GLY A 462 -17.22 15.27 -1.07
C GLY A 462 -15.82 15.57 -0.52
N ILE A 463 -15.48 15.00 0.63
CA ILE A 463 -14.21 15.24 1.34
C ILE A 463 -13.16 14.18 1.00
N SER A 464 -13.58 13.01 0.56
CA SER A 464 -12.67 11.92 0.17
C SER A 464 -12.03 12.20 -1.19
N VAL A 465 -10.73 11.95 -1.28
CA VAL A 465 -9.92 12.25 -2.47
C VAL A 465 -8.88 11.16 -2.71
N SER A 466 -8.73 10.71 -3.95
CA SER A 466 -7.56 9.98 -4.42
C SER A 466 -6.77 10.86 -5.40
N ARG A 467 -5.51 11.17 -5.10
CA ARG A 467 -4.65 11.97 -5.97
C ARG A 467 -4.16 11.21 -7.20
N VAL A 468 -4.18 9.89 -7.16
CA VAL A 468 -3.88 9.02 -8.31
C VAL A 468 -5.09 8.95 -9.26
N GLY A 469 -6.29 8.88 -8.69
CA GLY A 469 -7.55 8.94 -9.40
C GLY A 469 -7.68 7.86 -10.49
N GLY A 470 -8.22 8.24 -11.65
CA GLY A 470 -8.50 7.33 -12.75
C GLY A 470 -7.30 6.57 -13.34
N ASN A 471 -6.05 6.92 -12.96
CA ASN A 471 -4.87 6.14 -13.33
C ASN A 471 -4.78 4.82 -12.55
N ALA A 472 -5.43 4.75 -11.38
CA ALA A 472 -5.57 3.55 -10.56
C ALA A 472 -6.85 2.76 -10.86
N GLN A 473 -7.52 3.00 -11.99
CA GLN A 473 -8.71 2.26 -12.42
C GLN A 473 -8.43 1.42 -13.66
N THR A 474 -9.15 0.29 -13.78
CA THR A 474 -9.25 -0.41 -15.06
C THR A 474 -10.00 0.48 -16.06
N LYS A 475 -9.75 0.29 -17.36
CA LYS A 475 -10.48 1.05 -18.41
C LYS A 475 -11.98 0.80 -18.31
N ALA A 476 -12.40 -0.42 -17.94
CA ALA A 476 -13.80 -0.77 -17.70
C ALA A 476 -14.41 0.08 -16.58
N MET A 477 -13.80 0.11 -15.40
CA MET A 477 -14.29 0.91 -14.27
C MET A 477 -14.31 2.40 -14.61
N LYS A 478 -13.24 2.91 -15.20
CA LYS A 478 -13.14 4.32 -15.61
C LYS A 478 -14.26 4.75 -16.56
N SER A 479 -14.68 3.86 -17.47
CA SER A 479 -15.76 4.16 -18.43
C SER A 479 -17.14 4.28 -17.78
N VAL A 480 -17.40 3.56 -16.68
CA VAL A 480 -18.71 3.58 -15.99
C VAL A 480 -18.74 4.52 -14.79
N ALA A 481 -17.60 4.77 -14.15
CA ALA A 481 -17.53 5.59 -12.94
C ALA A 481 -17.38 7.10 -13.21
N GLY A 482 -17.17 7.52 -14.48
CA GLY A 482 -16.78 8.87 -14.82
C GLY A 482 -17.75 9.98 -14.37
N SER A 483 -19.06 9.74 -14.42
CA SER A 483 -20.09 10.72 -14.00
C SER A 483 -20.55 10.51 -12.56
N LEU A 484 -20.33 9.33 -11.97
CA LEU A 484 -20.93 8.90 -10.70
C LEU A 484 -20.68 9.89 -9.55
N ARG A 485 -19.46 10.43 -9.46
CA ARG A 485 -19.10 11.39 -8.41
C ARG A 485 -19.88 12.72 -8.54
N LEU A 486 -20.04 13.20 -9.78
CA LEU A 486 -20.79 14.42 -10.06
C LEU A 486 -22.29 14.22 -9.83
N ASP A 487 -22.82 13.05 -10.21
CA ASP A 487 -24.23 12.70 -10.01
C ASP A 487 -24.56 12.63 -8.51
N LEU A 488 -23.68 12.04 -7.70
CA LEU A 488 -23.84 12.00 -6.24
C LEU A 488 -23.68 13.37 -5.58
N ALA A 489 -22.73 14.19 -6.01
CA ALA A 489 -22.60 15.55 -5.50
C ALA A 489 -23.89 16.36 -5.76
N SER A 490 -24.42 16.29 -7.00
CA SER A 490 -25.70 16.93 -7.35
C SER A 490 -26.88 16.38 -6.53
N TYR A 491 -26.85 15.08 -6.23
CA TYR A 491 -27.86 14.47 -5.36
C TYR A 491 -27.86 15.05 -3.95
N TRP A 492 -26.68 15.13 -3.31
CA TRP A 492 -26.57 15.67 -1.95
C TRP A 492 -26.99 17.13 -1.86
N ASP A 493 -26.64 17.94 -2.87
CA ASP A 493 -27.09 19.33 -2.96
C ASP A 493 -28.62 19.42 -3.05
N LEU A 494 -29.24 18.63 -3.95
CA LEU A 494 -30.69 18.59 -4.11
C LEU A 494 -31.41 18.02 -2.89
N GLU A 495 -30.84 17.03 -2.21
CA GLU A 495 -31.41 16.46 -0.98
C GLU A 495 -31.44 17.49 0.15
N ALA A 496 -30.37 18.29 0.30
CA ALA A 496 -30.34 19.37 1.27
C ALA A 496 -31.43 20.42 1.00
N PHE A 497 -31.66 20.80 -0.27
CA PHE A 497 -32.77 21.71 -0.66
C PHE A 497 -34.14 21.08 -0.42
N ALA A 498 -34.32 19.80 -0.74
CA ALA A 498 -35.59 19.12 -0.50
C ALA A 498 -35.96 19.04 0.99
N GLN A 499 -34.98 18.87 1.87
CA GLN A 499 -35.18 18.86 3.32
C GLN A 499 -35.64 20.23 3.87
N LEU A 500 -35.32 21.33 3.17
CA LEU A 500 -35.80 22.68 3.51
C LEU A 500 -37.25 22.96 3.06
N GLY A 501 -37.95 21.95 2.51
CA GLY A 501 -39.35 22.09 2.08
C GLY A 501 -39.54 22.80 0.75
N THR A 502 -38.52 22.97 -0.07
CA THR A 502 -38.58 23.61 -1.38
C THR A 502 -39.20 22.65 -2.40
N GLU A 503 -40.22 23.07 -3.13
CA GLU A 503 -40.75 22.30 -4.26
C GLU A 503 -39.69 22.21 -5.38
N LEU A 504 -39.35 21.01 -5.77
CA LEU A 504 -38.41 20.74 -6.86
C LEU A 504 -39.17 20.63 -8.19
N ASP A 505 -38.55 21.11 -9.26
CA ASP A 505 -39.06 20.90 -10.60
C ASP A 505 -38.94 19.38 -11.00
N ALA A 506 -39.65 18.98 -12.05
CA ALA A 506 -39.69 17.57 -12.50
C ALA A 506 -38.33 17.02 -12.94
N VAL A 507 -37.37 17.87 -13.33
CA VAL A 507 -36.02 17.46 -13.72
C VAL A 507 -35.17 17.22 -12.48
N SER A 508 -35.21 18.14 -11.53
CA SER A 508 -34.54 18.03 -10.23
C SER A 508 -35.04 16.85 -9.41
N GLN A 509 -36.37 16.59 -9.45
CA GLN A 509 -36.96 15.43 -8.79
C GLN A 509 -36.44 14.11 -9.39
N ARG A 510 -36.32 14.00 -10.71
CA ARG A 510 -35.74 12.81 -11.37
C ARG A 510 -34.28 12.59 -10.98
N LYS A 511 -33.48 13.66 -10.90
CA LYS A 511 -32.09 13.57 -10.44
C LYS A 511 -32.00 13.11 -8.98
N LEU A 512 -32.88 13.63 -8.12
CA LEU A 512 -32.96 13.22 -6.72
C LEU A 512 -33.31 11.73 -6.60
N ASP A 513 -34.32 11.26 -7.33
CA ASP A 513 -34.77 9.87 -7.29
C ASP A 513 -33.71 8.91 -7.85
N ARG A 514 -32.96 9.32 -8.89
CA ARG A 514 -31.84 8.56 -9.42
C ARG A 514 -30.69 8.55 -8.42
N GLY A 515 -30.36 9.68 -7.78
CA GLY A 515 -29.33 9.75 -6.76
C GLY A 515 -29.61 8.85 -5.56
N LYS A 516 -30.85 8.77 -5.09
CA LYS A 516 -31.26 7.83 -4.04
C LYS A 516 -30.94 6.39 -4.41
N ARG A 517 -31.21 5.98 -5.65
CA ARG A 517 -30.89 4.62 -6.12
C ARG A 517 -29.39 4.38 -6.22
N MET A 518 -28.61 5.40 -6.62
CA MET A 518 -27.15 5.31 -6.64
C MET A 518 -26.58 5.15 -5.22
N VAL A 519 -27.11 5.89 -4.24
CA VAL A 519 -26.72 5.70 -2.83
C VAL A 519 -27.02 4.30 -2.36
N GLU A 520 -28.22 3.77 -2.66
CA GLU A 520 -28.58 2.39 -2.30
C GLU A 520 -27.70 1.34 -3.02
N LEU A 521 -27.34 1.58 -4.29
CA LEU A 521 -26.42 0.72 -5.03
C LEU A 521 -25.05 0.65 -4.38
N LEU A 522 -24.53 1.77 -3.88
CA LEU A 522 -23.19 1.85 -3.30
C LEU A 522 -23.10 1.27 -1.89
N LYS A 523 -24.24 1.01 -1.23
CA LYS A 523 -24.26 0.29 0.04
C LYS A 523 -23.74 -1.14 -0.16
N GLN A 524 -22.97 -1.62 0.79
CA GLN A 524 -22.34 -2.94 0.74
C GLN A 524 -22.17 -3.50 2.15
N GLY A 525 -22.49 -4.77 2.33
CA GLY A 525 -22.32 -5.46 3.60
C GLY A 525 -20.84 -5.67 3.94
N GLN A 526 -20.52 -5.76 5.21
CA GLN A 526 -19.17 -6.09 5.68
C GLN A 526 -18.77 -7.50 5.26
N TYR A 527 -17.50 -7.68 4.92
CA TYR A 527 -16.89 -8.96 4.54
C TYR A 527 -17.51 -9.60 3.28
N GLN A 528 -18.00 -8.75 2.39
CA GLN A 528 -18.59 -9.13 1.11
C GLN A 528 -18.01 -8.29 -0.04
N PRO A 529 -16.69 -8.32 -0.23
CA PRO A 529 -16.09 -7.60 -1.35
C PRO A 529 -16.54 -8.21 -2.68
N LEU A 530 -16.79 -7.36 -3.68
CA LEU A 530 -17.22 -7.76 -5.01
C LEU A 530 -16.05 -7.68 -6.00
N PRO A 531 -15.88 -8.67 -6.90
CA PRO A 531 -14.97 -8.57 -8.03
C PRO A 531 -15.27 -7.36 -8.91
N PHE A 532 -14.24 -6.74 -9.51
CA PHE A 532 -14.42 -5.49 -10.24
C PHE A 532 -15.35 -5.60 -11.44
N GLU A 533 -15.37 -6.75 -12.14
CA GLU A 533 -16.30 -7.01 -13.25
C GLU A 533 -17.77 -6.99 -12.84
N GLU A 534 -18.06 -7.41 -11.62
CA GLU A 534 -19.41 -7.36 -11.05
C GLU A 534 -19.79 -5.95 -10.61
N GLN A 535 -18.85 -5.22 -10.00
CA GLN A 535 -19.03 -3.81 -9.67
C GLN A 535 -19.31 -3.00 -10.94
N VAL A 536 -18.52 -3.21 -11.99
CA VAL A 536 -18.68 -2.57 -13.31
C VAL A 536 -20.04 -2.89 -13.91
N THR A 537 -20.49 -4.14 -13.83
CA THR A 537 -21.81 -4.58 -14.33
C THR A 537 -22.96 -3.86 -13.62
N MET A 538 -22.89 -3.73 -12.30
CA MET A 538 -23.94 -3.05 -11.51
C MET A 538 -23.96 -1.54 -11.75
N ILE A 539 -22.79 -0.89 -11.78
CA ILE A 539 -22.69 0.55 -12.06
C ILE A 539 -23.15 0.85 -13.48
N PHE A 540 -22.81 -0.01 -14.46
CA PHE A 540 -23.28 0.11 -15.83
C PHE A 540 -24.81 0.02 -15.91
N ALA A 541 -25.44 -0.96 -15.25
CA ALA A 541 -26.90 -1.11 -15.23
C ALA A 541 -27.61 0.14 -14.64
N ALA A 542 -27.00 0.76 -13.61
CA ALA A 542 -27.50 1.99 -13.02
C ALA A 542 -27.37 3.18 -14.00
N ASN A 543 -26.24 3.31 -14.67
CA ASN A 543 -26.01 4.39 -15.64
C ASN A 543 -26.96 4.33 -16.85
N GLU A 544 -27.29 3.11 -17.32
CA GLU A 544 -28.25 2.89 -18.39
C GLU A 544 -29.72 3.09 -17.95
N GLY A 545 -29.97 3.50 -16.71
CA GLY A 545 -31.32 3.79 -16.19
C GLY A 545 -32.16 2.54 -15.92
N ILE A 546 -31.57 1.35 -15.91
CA ILE A 546 -32.31 0.10 -15.63
C ILE A 546 -32.86 0.12 -14.21
N LEU A 547 -32.08 0.62 -13.24
CA LEU A 547 -32.50 0.72 -11.85
C LEU A 547 -33.57 1.81 -11.61
N ASP A 548 -33.75 2.75 -12.55
CA ASP A 548 -34.77 3.81 -12.44
C ASP A 548 -36.21 3.23 -12.43
N GLN A 549 -36.35 1.98 -12.85
CA GLN A 549 -37.61 1.28 -12.94
C GLN A 549 -38.07 0.62 -11.64
N ILE A 550 -37.28 0.62 -10.57
CA ILE A 550 -37.60 0.03 -9.26
C ILE A 550 -37.49 1.08 -8.15
N ALA A 551 -38.16 0.81 -7.03
CA ALA A 551 -38.04 1.66 -5.84
C ALA A 551 -36.65 1.53 -5.22
N PRO A 552 -36.12 2.60 -4.58
CA PRO A 552 -34.77 2.59 -4.00
C PRO A 552 -34.52 1.42 -3.05
N ASP A 553 -35.47 1.06 -2.19
CA ASP A 553 -35.39 -0.06 -1.25
C ASP A 553 -35.21 -1.43 -1.93
N LYS A 554 -35.54 -1.55 -3.22
CA LYS A 554 -35.41 -2.79 -4.01
C LYS A 554 -34.07 -2.93 -4.74
N VAL A 555 -33.24 -1.90 -4.74
CA VAL A 555 -31.94 -1.93 -5.46
C VAL A 555 -31.02 -3.02 -4.91
N GLN A 556 -30.93 -3.16 -3.58
CA GLN A 556 -30.13 -4.20 -2.94
C GLN A 556 -30.67 -5.63 -3.22
N ASP A 557 -31.99 -5.80 -3.27
CA ASP A 557 -32.62 -7.08 -3.62
C ASP A 557 -32.36 -7.44 -5.08
N PHE A 558 -32.39 -6.43 -5.98
CA PHE A 558 -32.04 -6.61 -7.38
C PHE A 558 -30.59 -7.08 -7.52
N GLU A 559 -29.62 -6.41 -6.89
CA GLU A 559 -28.20 -6.79 -6.91
C GLU A 559 -27.98 -8.22 -6.42
N LYS A 560 -28.57 -8.58 -5.26
CA LYS A 560 -28.46 -9.93 -4.67
C LYS A 560 -28.98 -11.04 -5.56
N LYS A 561 -29.91 -10.75 -6.46
CA LYS A 561 -30.47 -11.74 -7.40
C LYS A 561 -29.77 -11.67 -8.78
N PHE A 562 -29.43 -10.47 -9.23
CA PHE A 562 -28.84 -10.25 -10.56
C PHE A 562 -27.40 -10.77 -10.66
N LEU A 563 -26.55 -10.52 -9.67
CA LEU A 563 -25.17 -10.99 -9.72
C LEU A 563 -25.02 -12.51 -9.74
N PRO A 564 -25.75 -13.30 -8.92
CA PRO A 564 -25.77 -14.75 -9.06
C PRO A 564 -26.30 -15.23 -10.43
N TYR A 565 -27.31 -14.56 -10.96
CA TYR A 565 -27.81 -14.86 -12.30
C TYR A 565 -26.72 -14.63 -13.37
N MET A 566 -26.01 -13.51 -13.31
CA MET A 566 -24.88 -13.23 -14.21
C MET A 566 -23.79 -14.29 -14.11
N ARG A 567 -23.43 -14.73 -12.89
CA ARG A 567 -22.42 -15.77 -12.68
C ARG A 567 -22.81 -17.13 -13.25
N GLN A 568 -24.09 -17.49 -13.19
CA GLN A 568 -24.60 -18.81 -13.58
C GLN A 568 -25.00 -18.89 -15.05
N VAL A 569 -25.64 -17.85 -15.58
CA VAL A 569 -26.22 -17.86 -16.91
C VAL A 569 -25.36 -17.16 -17.94
N HIS A 570 -24.65 -16.10 -17.55
CA HIS A 570 -23.83 -15.27 -18.44
C HIS A 570 -22.39 -15.10 -17.96
N PRO A 571 -21.69 -16.18 -17.55
CA PRO A 571 -20.31 -16.09 -17.07
C PRO A 571 -19.33 -15.57 -18.11
N GLU A 572 -19.64 -15.74 -19.41
CA GLU A 572 -18.83 -15.28 -20.55
C GLU A 572 -18.68 -13.75 -20.57
N VAL A 573 -19.73 -13.01 -20.22
CA VAL A 573 -19.71 -11.54 -20.19
C VAL A 573 -18.79 -11.04 -19.05
N LEU A 574 -18.93 -11.61 -17.85
CA LEU A 574 -18.07 -11.29 -16.72
C LEU A 574 -16.62 -11.66 -17.00
N LYS A 575 -16.37 -12.83 -17.61
CA LYS A 575 -15.06 -13.28 -18.00
C LYS A 575 -14.41 -12.34 -19.01
N ALA A 576 -15.16 -11.92 -20.04
CA ALA A 576 -14.65 -10.99 -21.04
C ALA A 576 -14.21 -9.65 -20.43
N ILE A 577 -14.97 -9.10 -19.49
CA ILE A 577 -14.61 -7.87 -18.76
C ILE A 577 -13.38 -8.10 -17.87
N ARG A 578 -13.31 -9.22 -17.17
CA ARG A 578 -12.20 -9.59 -16.28
C ARG A 578 -10.88 -9.70 -17.03
N GLU A 579 -10.86 -10.37 -18.17
CA GLU A 579 -9.65 -10.62 -18.96
C GLU A 579 -9.20 -9.39 -19.74
N SER A 580 -10.14 -8.71 -20.42
CA SER A 580 -9.83 -7.54 -21.23
C SER A 580 -9.59 -6.28 -20.41
N LYS A 581 -10.18 -6.17 -19.21
CA LYS A 581 -10.23 -4.96 -18.37
C LYS A 581 -10.88 -3.76 -19.08
N VAL A 582 -11.66 -4.02 -20.12
CA VAL A 582 -12.39 -3.04 -20.93
C VAL A 582 -13.82 -3.53 -21.10
N ILE A 583 -14.79 -2.63 -21.19
CA ILE A 583 -16.15 -2.98 -21.66
C ILE A 583 -16.17 -2.65 -23.17
N SER A 584 -16.21 -3.70 -23.99
CA SER A 584 -16.41 -3.54 -25.43
C SER A 584 -17.86 -3.11 -25.73
N ASP A 585 -18.11 -2.60 -26.93
CA ASP A 585 -19.48 -2.22 -27.33
C ASP A 585 -20.42 -3.44 -27.40
N ASP A 586 -19.90 -4.61 -27.78
CA ASP A 586 -20.62 -5.88 -27.71
C ASP A 586 -20.98 -6.25 -26.27
N SER A 587 -20.05 -6.07 -25.34
CA SER A 587 -20.32 -6.32 -23.90
C SER A 587 -21.37 -5.35 -23.35
N LYS A 588 -21.34 -4.06 -23.77
CA LYS A 588 -22.37 -3.08 -23.38
C LYS A 588 -23.74 -3.46 -23.89
N ALA A 589 -23.84 -3.82 -25.17
CA ALA A 589 -25.10 -4.26 -25.78
C ALA A 589 -25.66 -5.51 -25.08
N SER A 590 -24.81 -6.49 -24.82
CA SER A 590 -25.16 -7.72 -24.11
C SER A 590 -25.63 -7.43 -22.68
N LEU A 591 -24.87 -6.64 -21.90
CA LEU A 591 -25.25 -6.26 -20.54
C LEU A 591 -26.57 -5.50 -20.48
N LYS A 592 -26.79 -4.56 -21.40
CA LYS A 592 -28.03 -3.79 -21.49
C LYS A 592 -29.23 -4.70 -21.74
N LYS A 593 -29.11 -5.65 -22.68
CA LYS A 593 -30.15 -6.63 -23.00
C LYS A 593 -30.43 -7.53 -21.81
N ILE A 594 -29.40 -8.18 -21.25
CA ILE A 594 -29.51 -9.12 -20.13
C ILE A 594 -30.12 -8.45 -18.90
N ALA A 595 -29.63 -7.26 -18.52
CA ALA A 595 -30.13 -6.53 -17.36
C ALA A 595 -31.58 -6.05 -17.56
N GLY A 596 -31.96 -5.67 -18.81
CA GLY A 596 -33.33 -5.31 -19.16
C GLY A 596 -34.29 -6.51 -19.06
N GLU A 597 -33.92 -7.66 -19.61
CA GLU A 597 -34.71 -8.91 -19.54
C GLU A 597 -34.84 -9.36 -18.08
N PHE A 598 -33.76 -9.31 -17.31
CA PHE A 598 -33.80 -9.65 -15.88
C PHE A 598 -34.72 -8.70 -15.10
N MET A 599 -34.70 -7.38 -15.40
CA MET A 599 -35.55 -6.39 -14.75
C MET A 599 -37.06 -6.69 -14.97
N VAL A 600 -37.47 -7.10 -16.18
CA VAL A 600 -38.84 -7.49 -16.46
C VAL A 600 -39.27 -8.67 -15.60
N SER A 601 -38.43 -9.69 -15.51
CA SER A 601 -38.68 -10.87 -14.67
C SER A 601 -38.68 -10.52 -13.18
N PHE A 602 -37.80 -9.67 -12.73
CA PHE A 602 -37.71 -9.21 -11.33
C PHE A 602 -38.99 -8.50 -10.88
N LYS A 603 -39.57 -7.64 -11.74
CA LYS A 603 -40.86 -6.97 -11.48
C LYS A 603 -42.05 -7.92 -11.49
N GLY A 604 -42.02 -8.95 -12.32
CA GLY A 604 -43.08 -9.97 -12.43
C GLY A 604 -43.16 -10.94 -11.25
N GLY A 605 -42.25 -10.80 -10.25
CA GLY A 605 -42.21 -11.66 -9.06
C GLY A 605 -41.65 -13.07 -9.29
N ALA A 606 -41.32 -13.42 -10.54
CA ALA A 606 -40.64 -14.66 -10.89
C ALA A 606 -39.15 -14.37 -11.07
N ALA A 607 -38.30 -14.94 -10.22
CA ALA A 607 -36.88 -14.99 -10.57
C ALA A 607 -36.77 -15.84 -11.87
N PRO A 608 -36.01 -15.40 -12.91
CA PRO A 608 -35.81 -16.25 -14.08
C PRO A 608 -35.19 -17.57 -13.61
N ASP A 609 -35.80 -18.68 -13.98
CA ASP A 609 -35.24 -20.00 -13.72
C ASP A 609 -33.86 -20.05 -14.40
N PRO A 610 -32.77 -20.28 -13.64
CA PRO A 610 -31.43 -20.39 -14.23
C PRO A 610 -31.34 -21.50 -15.29
N ARG A 611 -32.34 -22.39 -15.40
CA ARG A 611 -32.41 -23.47 -16.37
C ARG A 611 -33.15 -23.11 -17.68
N SER A 612 -33.84 -21.97 -17.73
CA SER A 612 -34.62 -21.58 -18.94
C SER A 612 -33.75 -21.05 -20.10
N GLY A 613 -32.48 -20.65 -19.85
CA GLY A 613 -31.52 -20.21 -20.86
C GLY A 613 -30.68 -21.32 -21.53
N MET A 614 -30.88 -22.59 -21.13
CA MET A 614 -30.12 -23.72 -21.69
C MET A 614 -30.85 -24.43 -22.83
N LYS A 615 -31.85 -23.81 -23.44
CA LYS A 615 -32.48 -24.30 -24.67
C LYS A 615 -32.29 -23.28 -25.78
N ALA A 616 -31.20 -23.40 -26.51
CA ALA A 616 -31.08 -23.27 -27.98
C ALA A 616 -29.60 -23.42 -28.36
#